data_77017e97f36822ed5d04964ab740ece4
#
_entry.id   77017e97f36822ed5d04964ab740ece4
#
_cell.length_a   1.000
_cell.length_b   1.000
_cell.length_c   1.000
_cell.angle_alpha   90.00
_cell.angle_beta   90.00
_cell.angle_gamma   90.00
#
_symmetry.space_group_name_H-M   'P 1'
#
loop_
_entity.id
_entity.type
_entity.pdbx_description
1 polymer ?
#
loop_
_entity_poly.entity_id
_entity_poly.type
_entity_poly.pdbx_seq_one_letter_code
_entity_poly.pdbx_strand_id
1 'polypeptide(L)'
;MELRARFKKSSLLAGAVALVISGVAWSADTIKIGDINSYKSQPVFTDGYKKGMELAVEQINAAGGVNGKKLELITRDDNANPGDAIRQAEDLINREHVDVLAGAFYAHIGTALSDYAKQKKRFVLITEALSDNIVWSAGNRYTYRLDASTYMLTAALVDEAVKLHKKRWALVYPNYEFGTAAASAFKTMLKARQPDVEFVSEQAPPFGKVDAGSVVQALVDSKPDALFNALFGADLAKFIREGTTRSFFGEQLPVLSIITGQPEYLEPLKDEVPPNWTVTGYPWYSIDTPAHKAFVDAYHAKYGSENMRFGSIIGYSAIQSIAAGIKASGGKTDSESMVDAFSGLKVDTPDGPLEYRKIDHQATWGLYVGKLAVKDGSGVMVDYHFKPGATLLPSDDEVRKLRPEQ
;
A
#
# COMPACT_ATOMS: atom_id res chain seq x y z
N MET A 1 45.84 82.35 45.61
CA MET A 1 45.58 81.53 46.79
C MET A 1 44.64 80.43 46.36
N GLU A 2 45.19 79.28 46.02
CA GLU A 2 44.52 78.13 45.36
C GLU A 2 44.00 77.15 46.41
N LEU A 3 42.76 76.71 46.29
CA LEU A 3 42.21 75.56 47.00
C LEU A 3 41.93 74.45 46.01
N ARG A 4 42.71 73.37 46.07
CA ARG A 4 42.48 72.18 45.33
C ARG A 4 41.47 71.28 46.05
N ALA A 5 40.32 71.04 45.42
CA ALA A 5 39.37 70.03 45.86
C ALA A 5 39.73 68.62 45.22
N ARG A 6 39.96 67.61 46.08
CA ARG A 6 40.18 66.19 45.67
C ARG A 6 38.83 65.54 45.50
N PHE A 7 38.54 65.04 44.25
CA PHE A 7 37.46 64.11 43.99
C PHE A 7 37.93 62.66 44.23
N LYS A 8 37.30 61.97 45.16
CA LYS A 8 37.39 60.56 45.35
C LYS A 8 36.57 59.84 44.26
N LYS A 9 37.20 59.02 43.44
CA LYS A 9 36.53 58.06 42.50
C LYS A 9 36.09 56.81 43.28
N SER A 10 34.78 56.62 43.45
CA SER A 10 34.18 55.40 43.95
C SER A 10 33.96 54.49 42.77
N SER A 11 34.68 53.37 42.66
CA SER A 11 34.50 52.33 41.68
C SER A 11 33.36 51.40 42.09
N LEU A 12 32.22 51.50 41.41
CA LEU A 12 31.15 50.48 41.50
C LEU A 12 31.53 49.28 40.59
N LEU A 13 31.86 48.14 41.22
CA LEU A 13 31.90 46.87 40.55
C LEU A 13 30.49 46.37 40.31
N ALA A 14 30.01 46.43 39.06
CA ALA A 14 28.80 45.73 38.65
C ALA A 14 29.17 44.27 38.35
N GLY A 15 28.81 43.35 39.22
CA GLY A 15 28.94 41.91 39.02
C GLY A 15 27.85 41.46 38.05
N ALA A 16 28.22 41.12 36.80
CA ALA A 16 27.36 40.43 35.87
C ALA A 16 27.30 38.94 36.24
N VAL A 17 26.19 38.51 36.84
CA VAL A 17 25.88 37.08 37.02
C VAL A 17 25.38 36.57 35.66
N ALA A 18 26.26 35.92 34.91
CA ALA A 18 25.89 35.12 33.72
C ALA A 18 25.17 33.89 34.20
N LEU A 19 23.84 33.85 34.08
CA LEU A 19 23.06 32.62 34.17
C LEU A 19 23.44 31.73 32.96
N VAL A 20 24.33 30.79 33.17
CA VAL A 20 24.54 29.67 32.23
C VAL A 20 23.33 28.76 32.36
N ILE A 21 22.33 28.97 31.51
CA ILE A 21 21.29 27.96 31.28
C ILE A 21 21.97 26.82 30.55
N SER A 22 22.44 25.84 31.31
CA SER A 22 22.84 24.56 30.77
C SER A 22 21.57 23.91 30.21
N GLY A 23 21.30 24.16 28.94
CA GLY A 23 20.32 23.37 28.19
C GLY A 23 20.76 21.91 28.25
N VAL A 24 20.14 21.14 29.14
CA VAL A 24 20.16 19.70 29.05
C VAL A 24 19.57 19.40 27.68
N ALA A 25 20.42 19.15 26.69
CA ALA A 25 20.00 18.54 25.45
C ALA A 25 19.44 17.16 25.83
N TRP A 26 18.16 17.08 26.10
CA TRP A 26 17.46 15.82 26.09
C TRP A 26 17.67 15.29 24.67
N SER A 27 18.46 14.24 24.52
CA SER A 27 18.39 13.38 23.36
C SER A 27 16.92 12.99 23.29
N ALA A 28 16.16 13.64 22.42
CA ALA A 28 14.77 13.27 22.23
C ALA A 28 14.79 11.83 21.78
N ASP A 29 14.27 10.92 22.60
CA ASP A 29 14.15 9.50 22.25
C ASP A 29 13.51 9.43 20.87
N THR A 30 14.17 8.80 19.93
CA THR A 30 13.71 8.66 18.55
C THR A 30 12.88 7.38 18.46
N ILE A 31 11.71 7.45 17.84
CA ILE A 31 10.91 6.27 17.52
C ILE A 31 11.42 5.70 16.20
N LYS A 32 11.89 4.46 16.21
CA LYS A 32 12.47 3.78 15.06
C LYS A 32 11.43 2.88 14.39
N ILE A 33 11.24 3.09 13.10
CA ILE A 33 10.36 2.28 12.26
C ILE A 33 11.25 1.44 11.35
N GLY A 34 11.17 0.13 11.47
CA GLY A 34 11.86 -0.81 10.60
C GLY A 34 10.93 -1.24 9.46
N ASP A 35 11.35 -0.99 8.22
CA ASP A 35 10.61 -1.42 7.05
C ASP A 35 11.37 -2.50 6.28
N ILE A 36 10.66 -3.56 5.88
CA ILE A 36 11.19 -4.69 5.14
C ILE A 36 10.40 -4.85 3.87
N ASN A 37 11.02 -4.59 2.72
CA ASN A 37 10.33 -4.64 1.45
C ASN A 37 11.24 -5.16 0.33
N SER A 38 10.65 -5.49 -0.82
CA SER A 38 11.32 -6.09 -1.99
C SER A 38 12.01 -5.03 -2.86
N TYR A 39 12.83 -4.18 -2.27
CA TYR A 39 13.42 -2.98 -2.89
C TYR A 39 14.23 -3.28 -4.14
N LYS A 40 15.02 -4.35 -4.14
CA LYS A 40 15.86 -4.72 -5.30
C LYS A 40 15.09 -5.46 -6.39
N SER A 41 14.11 -6.27 -5.99
CA SER A 41 13.38 -7.11 -6.95
C SER A 41 12.20 -6.40 -7.59
N GLN A 42 11.65 -5.35 -6.94
CA GLN A 42 10.48 -4.59 -7.40
C GLN A 42 10.66 -3.07 -7.30
N PRO A 43 11.78 -2.49 -7.81
CA PRO A 43 12.05 -1.05 -7.66
C PRO A 43 10.95 -0.18 -8.28
N VAL A 44 10.27 -0.64 -9.34
CA VAL A 44 9.18 0.10 -9.99
C VAL A 44 8.05 0.43 -9.00
N PHE A 45 7.80 -0.43 -8.02
CA PHE A 45 6.78 -0.24 -7.00
C PHE A 45 7.37 0.37 -5.72
N THR A 46 8.45 -0.22 -5.24
CA THR A 46 8.99 0.07 -3.91
C THR A 46 9.79 1.36 -3.80
N ASP A 47 10.31 1.93 -4.91
CA ASP A 47 10.97 3.24 -4.88
C ASP A 47 9.99 4.35 -4.54
N GLY A 48 8.80 4.34 -5.17
CA GLY A 48 7.73 5.28 -4.84
C GLY A 48 7.26 5.12 -3.38
N TYR A 49 7.08 3.89 -2.93
CA TYR A 49 6.70 3.55 -1.57
C TYR A 49 7.70 4.12 -0.54
N LYS A 50 9.00 3.90 -0.74
CA LYS A 50 10.05 4.46 0.13
C LYS A 50 10.02 5.98 0.16
N LYS A 51 9.90 6.64 -1.00
CA LYS A 51 9.79 8.10 -1.09
C LYS A 51 8.57 8.63 -0.34
N GLY A 52 7.43 7.94 -0.42
CA GLY A 52 6.24 8.28 0.35
C GLY A 52 6.49 8.22 1.85
N MET A 53 7.11 7.15 2.34
CA MET A 53 7.48 7.04 3.76
C MET A 53 8.44 8.14 4.21
N GLU A 54 9.50 8.41 3.44
CA GLU A 54 10.48 9.46 3.74
C GLU A 54 9.85 10.85 3.80
N LEU A 55 8.90 11.14 2.91
CA LEU A 55 8.14 12.39 2.92
C LEU A 55 7.30 12.51 4.20
N ALA A 56 6.57 11.47 4.57
CA ALA A 56 5.74 11.49 5.78
C ALA A 56 6.57 11.63 7.05
N VAL A 57 7.69 10.92 7.16
CA VAL A 57 8.63 11.04 8.29
C VAL A 57 9.15 12.48 8.40
N GLU A 58 9.57 13.09 7.30
CA GLU A 58 10.06 14.47 7.29
C GLU A 58 9.00 15.45 7.75
N GLN A 59 7.77 15.35 7.23
CA GLN A 59 6.67 16.25 7.59
C GLN A 59 6.26 16.10 9.07
N ILE A 60 6.14 14.87 9.56
CA ILE A 60 5.83 14.60 10.97
C ILE A 60 6.94 15.15 11.87
N ASN A 61 8.19 14.94 11.49
CA ASN A 61 9.34 15.44 12.22
C ASN A 61 9.42 16.96 12.21
N ALA A 62 9.10 17.62 11.10
CA ALA A 62 9.03 19.08 11.00
C ALA A 62 7.91 19.66 11.90
N ALA A 63 6.79 18.93 12.02
CA ALA A 63 5.68 19.28 12.91
C ALA A 63 5.94 19.00 14.41
N GLY A 64 7.13 18.55 14.80
CA GLY A 64 7.49 18.28 16.19
C GLY A 64 7.53 16.79 16.57
N GLY A 65 7.31 15.89 15.62
CA GLY A 65 7.31 14.44 15.83
C GLY A 65 6.01 13.92 16.43
N VAL A 66 6.03 12.69 16.93
CA VAL A 66 4.89 12.06 17.61
C VAL A 66 5.11 12.13 19.12
N ASN A 67 4.22 12.80 19.83
CA ASN A 67 4.36 13.04 21.28
C ASN A 67 5.74 13.65 21.66
N GLY A 68 6.28 14.54 20.80
CA GLY A 68 7.57 15.19 20.99
C GLY A 68 8.80 14.36 20.60
N LYS A 69 8.61 13.11 20.14
CA LYS A 69 9.68 12.23 19.68
C LYS A 69 9.77 12.25 18.15
N LYS A 70 10.98 12.28 17.60
CA LYS A 70 11.20 12.21 16.14
C LYS A 70 11.04 10.76 15.66
N LEU A 71 10.63 10.61 14.40
CA LEU A 71 10.61 9.33 13.71
C LEU A 71 11.92 9.11 12.96
N GLU A 72 12.41 7.89 12.96
CA GLU A 72 13.54 7.41 12.16
C GLU A 72 13.10 6.19 11.37
N LEU A 73 13.33 6.20 10.05
CA LEU A 73 13.00 5.11 9.15
C LEU A 73 14.25 4.31 8.81
N ILE A 74 14.22 3.01 9.04
CA ILE A 74 15.30 2.08 8.71
C ILE A 74 14.76 1.03 7.74
N THR A 75 15.22 1.03 6.49
CA THR A 75 14.75 0.12 5.45
C THR A 75 15.67 -1.07 5.24
N ARG A 76 15.11 -2.23 4.96
CA ARG A 76 15.83 -3.49 4.63
C ARG A 76 15.20 -4.15 3.41
N ASP A 77 16.05 -4.77 2.60
CA ASP A 77 15.63 -5.55 1.44
C ASP A 77 15.41 -7.00 1.83
N ASP A 78 14.28 -7.57 1.45
CA ASP A 78 13.91 -8.96 1.71
C ASP A 78 14.45 -9.95 0.67
N ASN A 79 15.10 -9.46 -0.40
CA ASN A 79 15.59 -10.24 -1.54
C ASN A 79 14.50 -11.15 -2.18
N ALA A 80 13.23 -10.80 -2.07
CA ALA A 80 12.07 -11.61 -2.47
C ALA A 80 12.08 -13.03 -1.84
N ASN A 81 12.65 -13.16 -0.63
CA ASN A 81 12.82 -14.43 0.07
C ASN A 81 12.27 -14.33 1.51
N PRO A 82 11.31 -15.21 1.91
CA PRO A 82 10.73 -15.19 3.24
C PRO A 82 11.75 -15.36 4.39
N GLY A 83 12.76 -16.22 4.20
CA GLY A 83 13.81 -16.43 5.18
C GLY A 83 14.69 -15.20 5.39
N ASP A 84 14.95 -14.45 4.31
CA ASP A 84 15.67 -13.19 4.36
C ASP A 84 14.82 -12.11 5.06
N ALA A 85 13.53 -12.03 4.76
CA ALA A 85 12.62 -11.11 5.43
C ALA A 85 12.60 -11.32 6.96
N ILE A 86 12.51 -12.58 7.42
CA ILE A 86 12.56 -12.92 8.85
C ILE A 86 13.91 -12.54 9.45
N ARG A 87 15.03 -12.82 8.76
CA ARG A 87 16.37 -12.44 9.22
C ARG A 87 16.51 -10.92 9.35
N GLN A 88 15.96 -10.16 8.40
CA GLN A 88 15.95 -8.70 8.47
C GLN A 88 15.08 -8.19 9.62
N ALA A 89 13.93 -8.84 9.88
CA ALA A 89 13.09 -8.49 11.03
C ALA A 89 13.83 -8.69 12.35
N GLU A 90 14.54 -9.80 12.49
CA GLU A 90 15.37 -10.07 13.69
C GLU A 90 16.54 -9.09 13.84
N ASP A 91 17.18 -8.70 12.74
CA ASP A 91 18.25 -7.70 12.74
C ASP A 91 17.72 -6.31 13.16
N LEU A 92 16.60 -5.88 12.57
CA LEU A 92 15.94 -4.62 12.92
C LEU A 92 15.56 -4.58 14.42
N ILE A 93 15.01 -5.66 14.96
CA ILE A 93 14.59 -5.70 16.37
C ILE A 93 15.78 -5.78 17.31
N ASN A 94 16.73 -6.69 17.06
CA ASN A 94 17.77 -7.04 18.04
C ASN A 94 19.00 -6.14 17.96
N ARG A 95 19.32 -5.57 16.80
CA ARG A 95 20.51 -4.72 16.58
C ARG A 95 20.16 -3.26 16.43
N GLU A 96 19.17 -2.95 15.58
CA GLU A 96 18.75 -1.56 15.37
C GLU A 96 17.80 -1.06 16.46
N HIS A 97 17.19 -2.00 17.21
CA HIS A 97 16.20 -1.71 18.26
C HIS A 97 15.01 -0.91 17.73
N VAL A 98 14.43 -1.36 16.61
CA VAL A 98 13.23 -0.72 16.07
C VAL A 98 12.02 -0.94 16.98
N ASP A 99 11.19 0.08 17.08
CA ASP A 99 9.97 0.08 17.88
C ASP A 99 8.82 -0.63 17.14
N VAL A 100 8.71 -0.39 15.82
CA VAL A 100 7.60 -0.87 14.99
C VAL A 100 8.17 -1.49 13.73
N LEU A 101 7.58 -2.61 13.27
CA LEU A 101 7.86 -3.20 11.97
C LEU A 101 6.75 -2.88 10.96
N ALA A 102 7.14 -2.65 9.71
CA ALA A 102 6.23 -2.46 8.58
C ALA A 102 6.79 -3.11 7.31
N GLY A 103 5.98 -3.19 6.26
CA GLY A 103 6.45 -3.56 4.94
C GLY A 103 5.70 -4.70 4.27
N ALA A 104 6.42 -5.40 3.41
CA ALA A 104 6.05 -6.49 2.53
C ALA A 104 5.28 -6.09 1.27
N PHE A 105 5.92 -6.33 0.13
CA PHE A 105 5.30 -6.25 -1.19
C PHE A 105 4.65 -7.59 -1.59
N TYR A 106 5.40 -8.67 -1.57
CA TYR A 106 4.89 -9.97 -2.00
C TYR A 106 4.01 -10.65 -0.94
N ALA A 107 2.95 -11.35 -1.39
CA ALA A 107 2.03 -12.09 -0.54
C ALA A 107 2.76 -13.10 0.37
N HIS A 108 3.69 -13.89 -0.16
CA HIS A 108 4.44 -14.88 0.61
C HIS A 108 5.39 -14.26 1.63
N ILE A 109 5.91 -13.05 1.39
CA ILE A 109 6.69 -12.29 2.36
C ILE A 109 5.79 -11.75 3.46
N GLY A 110 4.66 -11.16 3.09
CA GLY A 110 3.67 -10.67 4.06
C GLY A 110 3.15 -11.78 4.99
N THR A 111 2.89 -12.97 4.45
CA THR A 111 2.51 -14.14 5.25
C THR A 111 3.62 -14.55 6.20
N ALA A 112 4.86 -14.62 5.75
CA ALA A 112 6.00 -14.98 6.60
C ALA A 112 6.23 -13.97 7.73
N LEU A 113 6.12 -12.66 7.45
CA LEU A 113 6.22 -11.62 8.48
C LEU A 113 5.03 -11.65 9.44
N SER A 114 3.82 -11.99 8.97
CA SER A 114 2.66 -12.20 9.83
C SER A 114 2.84 -13.38 10.78
N ASP A 115 3.36 -14.51 10.29
CA ASP A 115 3.67 -15.67 11.13
C ASP A 115 4.77 -15.35 12.15
N TYR A 116 5.80 -14.61 11.73
CA TYR A 116 6.84 -14.11 12.62
C TYR A 116 6.25 -13.20 13.72
N ALA A 117 5.39 -12.26 13.34
CA ALA A 117 4.68 -11.36 14.25
C ALA A 117 3.92 -12.15 15.34
N LYS A 118 3.17 -13.20 14.93
CA LYS A 118 2.45 -14.10 15.84
C LYS A 118 3.39 -14.81 16.81
N GLN A 119 4.45 -15.43 16.30
CA GLN A 119 5.40 -16.22 17.10
C GLN A 119 6.17 -15.37 18.11
N LYS A 120 6.57 -14.19 17.71
CA LYS A 120 7.40 -13.28 18.54
C LYS A 120 6.57 -12.26 19.33
N LYS A 121 5.25 -12.25 19.16
CA LYS A 121 4.33 -11.26 19.74
C LYS A 121 4.79 -9.82 19.39
N ARG A 122 5.07 -9.58 18.12
CA ARG A 122 5.54 -8.29 17.61
C ARG A 122 4.50 -7.66 16.69
N PHE A 123 4.16 -6.41 16.95
CA PHE A 123 3.29 -5.66 16.04
C PHE A 123 3.97 -5.49 14.68
N VAL A 124 3.23 -5.80 13.61
CA VAL A 124 3.64 -5.59 12.21
C VAL A 124 2.49 -4.98 11.42
N LEU A 125 2.78 -3.89 10.71
CA LEU A 125 1.89 -3.33 9.70
C LEU A 125 2.28 -3.83 8.31
N ILE A 126 1.50 -4.72 7.73
CA ILE A 126 1.66 -5.16 6.35
C ILE A 126 1.09 -4.06 5.44
N THR A 127 1.90 -3.59 4.49
CA THR A 127 1.59 -2.38 3.73
C THR A 127 1.11 -2.62 2.32
N GLU A 128 1.74 -3.51 1.54
CA GLU A 128 1.45 -3.74 0.12
C GLU A 128 1.12 -5.20 -0.22
N ALA A 129 1.35 -6.16 0.68
CA ALA A 129 1.04 -7.57 0.40
C ALA A 129 -0.47 -7.82 0.44
N LEU A 130 -1.05 -8.20 -0.70
CA LEU A 130 -2.50 -8.21 -0.94
C LEU A 130 -3.21 -9.52 -0.57
N SER A 131 -2.49 -10.56 -0.11
CA SER A 131 -3.09 -11.85 0.24
C SER A 131 -4.15 -11.73 1.32
N ASP A 132 -5.34 -12.26 1.05
CA ASP A 132 -6.44 -12.31 2.01
C ASP A 132 -6.10 -13.12 3.25
N ASN A 133 -5.26 -14.16 3.10
CA ASN A 133 -4.87 -15.06 4.19
C ASN A 133 -4.14 -14.34 5.32
N ILE A 134 -3.41 -13.25 5.03
CA ILE A 134 -2.63 -12.49 6.03
C ILE A 134 -3.49 -12.04 7.21
N VAL A 135 -4.72 -11.62 6.94
CA VAL A 135 -5.65 -11.11 7.96
C VAL A 135 -6.83 -12.04 8.22
N TRP A 136 -7.01 -13.11 7.42
CA TRP A 136 -8.08 -14.09 7.61
C TRP A 136 -7.53 -15.43 8.10
N SER A 137 -7.33 -16.44 7.26
CA SER A 137 -6.98 -17.80 7.70
C SER A 137 -5.67 -17.89 8.49
N ALA A 138 -4.67 -17.06 8.16
CA ALA A 138 -3.44 -16.89 8.92
C ALA A 138 -3.47 -15.65 9.84
N GLY A 139 -4.60 -14.96 9.93
CA GLY A 139 -4.76 -13.75 10.72
C GLY A 139 -4.41 -13.98 12.19
N ASN A 140 -3.84 -12.99 12.82
CA ASN A 140 -3.42 -13.06 14.22
C ASN A 140 -3.52 -11.67 14.88
N ARG A 141 -3.36 -11.64 16.20
CA ARG A 141 -3.48 -10.43 17.02
C ARG A 141 -2.50 -9.33 16.63
N TYR A 142 -1.29 -9.68 16.16
CA TYR A 142 -0.17 -8.75 16.02
C TYR A 142 -0.01 -8.19 14.61
N THR A 143 -0.80 -8.65 13.65
CA THR A 143 -0.70 -8.23 12.25
C THR A 143 -1.90 -7.39 11.84
N TYR A 144 -1.60 -6.22 11.28
CA TYR A 144 -2.56 -5.32 10.63
C TYR A 144 -2.17 -5.12 9.16
N ARG A 145 -3.15 -4.86 8.28
CA ARG A 145 -2.90 -4.61 6.87
C ARG A 145 -3.49 -3.29 6.42
N LEU A 146 -2.68 -2.50 5.68
CA LEU A 146 -3.06 -1.18 5.19
C LEU A 146 -3.77 -1.25 3.85
N ASP A 147 -3.13 -1.81 2.80
CA ASP A 147 -3.64 -1.79 1.43
C ASP A 147 -4.88 -2.67 1.25
N ALA A 148 -5.62 -2.42 0.18
CA ALA A 148 -6.76 -3.24 -0.20
C ALA A 148 -6.35 -4.68 -0.45
N SER A 149 -7.17 -5.62 0.01
CA SER A 149 -6.94 -7.04 -0.22
C SER A 149 -7.31 -7.47 -1.64
N THR A 150 -6.85 -8.67 -2.02
CA THR A 150 -7.27 -9.32 -3.26
C THR A 150 -8.80 -9.44 -3.36
N TYR A 151 -9.46 -9.75 -2.25
CA TYR A 151 -10.92 -9.75 -2.14
C TYR A 151 -11.52 -8.38 -2.46
N MET A 152 -11.00 -7.30 -1.85
CA MET A 152 -11.49 -5.93 -2.06
C MET A 152 -11.31 -5.47 -3.50
N LEU A 153 -10.14 -5.72 -4.10
CA LEU A 153 -9.85 -5.43 -5.51
C LEU A 153 -10.85 -6.12 -6.44
N THR A 154 -11.14 -7.38 -6.15
CA THR A 154 -12.10 -8.18 -6.93
C THR A 154 -13.52 -7.71 -6.72
N ALA A 155 -13.94 -7.46 -5.48
CA ALA A 155 -15.27 -6.94 -5.13
C ALA A 155 -15.55 -5.60 -5.83
N ALA A 156 -14.51 -4.75 -5.98
CA ALA A 156 -14.63 -3.49 -6.69
C ALA A 156 -15.03 -3.66 -8.17
N LEU A 157 -14.64 -4.76 -8.81
CA LEU A 157 -14.92 -5.04 -10.22
C LEU A 157 -16.15 -5.93 -10.45
N VAL A 158 -16.60 -6.69 -9.45
CA VAL A 158 -17.75 -7.61 -9.63
C VAL A 158 -19.03 -6.87 -9.99
N ASP A 159 -19.28 -5.67 -9.44
CA ASP A 159 -20.42 -4.85 -9.84
C ASP A 159 -20.37 -4.48 -11.32
N GLU A 160 -19.18 -4.18 -11.83
CA GLU A 160 -18.98 -3.88 -13.26
C GLU A 160 -19.16 -5.14 -14.12
N ALA A 161 -18.68 -6.31 -13.63
CA ALA A 161 -18.90 -7.59 -14.30
C ALA A 161 -20.40 -7.90 -14.47
N VAL A 162 -21.19 -7.73 -13.41
CA VAL A 162 -22.64 -7.98 -13.44
C VAL A 162 -23.36 -7.07 -14.44
N LYS A 163 -22.97 -5.80 -14.54
CA LYS A 163 -23.53 -4.84 -15.51
C LYS A 163 -23.30 -5.24 -16.97
N LEU A 164 -22.27 -6.01 -17.24
CA LEU A 164 -21.95 -6.48 -18.60
C LEU A 164 -22.91 -7.57 -19.09
N HIS A 165 -23.64 -8.25 -18.21
CA HIS A 165 -24.53 -9.37 -18.51
C HIS A 165 -23.88 -10.47 -19.39
N LYS A 166 -22.55 -10.65 -19.27
CA LYS A 166 -21.80 -11.66 -20.00
C LYS A 166 -21.88 -13.01 -19.29
N LYS A 167 -21.96 -14.10 -20.07
CA LYS A 167 -22.14 -15.44 -19.52
C LYS A 167 -20.87 -16.28 -19.54
N ARG A 168 -20.06 -16.14 -20.57
CA ARG A 168 -18.86 -16.97 -20.81
C ARG A 168 -17.62 -16.18 -20.45
N TRP A 169 -17.11 -16.41 -19.24
CA TRP A 169 -15.93 -15.73 -18.73
C TRP A 169 -14.68 -16.58 -18.87
N ALA A 170 -13.61 -15.99 -19.35
CA ALA A 170 -12.27 -16.54 -19.18
C ALA A 170 -11.51 -15.79 -18.08
N LEU A 171 -10.55 -16.47 -17.47
CA LEU A 171 -9.69 -15.89 -16.43
C LEU A 171 -8.23 -16.10 -16.81
N VAL A 172 -7.39 -15.08 -16.52
CA VAL A 172 -5.95 -15.16 -16.62
C VAL A 172 -5.32 -14.57 -15.37
N TYR A 173 -4.44 -15.31 -14.71
CA TYR A 173 -3.83 -14.90 -13.45
C TYR A 173 -2.52 -15.66 -13.20
N PRO A 174 -1.56 -15.10 -12.45
CA PRO A 174 -0.34 -15.84 -12.13
C PRO A 174 -0.66 -17.01 -11.19
N ASN A 175 -0.04 -18.17 -11.44
CA ASN A 175 -0.08 -19.32 -10.52
C ASN A 175 0.75 -19.00 -9.25
N TYR A 176 0.19 -18.17 -8.43
CA TYR A 176 0.75 -17.59 -7.22
C TYR A 176 -0.43 -17.16 -6.33
N GLU A 177 -0.25 -17.10 -5.02
CA GLU A 177 -1.35 -16.89 -4.06
C GLU A 177 -2.25 -15.70 -4.42
N PHE A 178 -1.67 -14.56 -4.77
CA PHE A 178 -2.42 -13.39 -5.23
C PHE A 178 -3.37 -13.69 -6.40
N GLY A 179 -2.87 -14.35 -7.43
CA GLY A 179 -3.65 -14.67 -8.63
C GLY A 179 -4.75 -15.70 -8.37
N THR A 180 -4.44 -16.76 -7.63
CA THR A 180 -5.41 -17.80 -7.28
C THR A 180 -6.50 -17.26 -6.35
N ALA A 181 -6.17 -16.39 -5.40
CA ALA A 181 -7.15 -15.73 -4.53
C ALA A 181 -8.08 -14.81 -5.33
N ALA A 182 -7.53 -13.98 -6.25
CA ALA A 182 -8.33 -13.11 -7.12
C ALA A 182 -9.30 -13.90 -8.00
N ALA A 183 -8.82 -14.96 -8.66
CA ALA A 183 -9.66 -15.81 -9.49
C ALA A 183 -10.76 -16.50 -8.70
N SER A 184 -10.44 -17.03 -7.52
CA SER A 184 -11.41 -17.66 -6.62
C SER A 184 -12.48 -16.68 -6.13
N ALA A 185 -12.06 -15.51 -5.68
CA ALA A 185 -12.97 -14.45 -5.23
C ALA A 185 -13.88 -14.00 -6.37
N PHE A 186 -13.34 -13.75 -7.57
CA PHE A 186 -14.12 -13.35 -8.75
C PHE A 186 -15.18 -14.39 -9.11
N LYS A 187 -14.79 -15.67 -9.21
CA LYS A 187 -15.72 -16.76 -9.51
C LYS A 187 -16.83 -16.87 -8.48
N THR A 188 -16.47 -16.82 -7.21
CA THR A 188 -17.44 -16.93 -6.10
C THR A 188 -18.42 -15.77 -6.09
N MET A 189 -17.92 -14.54 -6.15
CA MET A 189 -18.76 -13.34 -6.10
C MET A 189 -19.66 -13.19 -7.34
N LEU A 190 -19.09 -13.43 -8.52
CA LEU A 190 -19.87 -13.33 -9.77
C LEU A 190 -20.93 -14.43 -9.85
N LYS A 191 -20.60 -15.67 -9.47
CA LYS A 191 -21.55 -16.79 -9.46
C LYS A 191 -22.70 -16.56 -8.48
N ALA A 192 -22.44 -15.94 -7.35
CA ALA A 192 -23.49 -15.58 -6.38
C ALA A 192 -24.47 -14.54 -6.93
N ARG A 193 -24.02 -13.63 -7.80
CA ARG A 193 -24.79 -12.54 -8.39
C ARG A 193 -25.42 -12.90 -9.74
N GLN A 194 -24.79 -13.80 -10.49
CA GLN A 194 -25.15 -14.27 -11.81
C GLN A 194 -24.99 -15.79 -11.89
N PRO A 195 -25.98 -16.59 -11.41
CA PRO A 195 -25.84 -18.04 -11.27
C PRO A 195 -25.63 -18.80 -12.59
N ASP A 196 -26.02 -18.23 -13.72
CA ASP A 196 -25.91 -18.81 -15.05
C ASP A 196 -24.55 -18.52 -15.75
N VAL A 197 -23.60 -17.89 -15.03
CA VAL A 197 -22.26 -17.65 -15.56
C VAL A 197 -21.47 -18.95 -15.71
N GLU A 198 -20.71 -19.06 -16.79
CA GLU A 198 -19.78 -20.14 -17.07
C GLU A 198 -18.35 -19.62 -17.13
N PHE A 199 -17.42 -20.34 -16.50
CA PHE A 199 -15.99 -20.06 -16.58
C PHE A 199 -15.37 -21.03 -17.60
N VAL A 200 -15.18 -20.53 -18.83
CA VAL A 200 -14.87 -21.35 -20.02
C VAL A 200 -13.38 -21.62 -20.20
N SER A 201 -12.52 -20.82 -19.56
CA SER A 201 -11.06 -21.01 -19.56
C SER A 201 -10.43 -20.37 -18.34
N GLU A 202 -9.47 -21.05 -17.76
CA GLU A 202 -8.60 -20.50 -16.71
C GLU A 202 -7.14 -20.73 -17.12
N GLN A 203 -6.41 -19.64 -17.32
CA GLN A 203 -5.00 -19.66 -17.65
C GLN A 203 -4.21 -19.16 -16.45
N ALA A 204 -3.42 -20.06 -15.84
CA ALA A 204 -2.62 -19.79 -14.66
C ALA A 204 -1.13 -20.06 -14.94
N PRO A 205 -0.45 -19.22 -15.73
CA PRO A 205 0.98 -19.39 -15.98
C PRO A 205 1.80 -19.22 -14.69
N PRO A 206 2.96 -19.89 -14.60
CA PRO A 206 3.88 -19.67 -13.49
C PRO A 206 4.27 -18.21 -13.39
N PHE A 207 4.28 -17.68 -12.16
CA PHE A 207 4.62 -16.27 -11.90
C PHE A 207 5.98 -15.88 -12.45
N GLY A 208 6.05 -14.76 -13.17
CA GLY A 208 7.27 -14.25 -13.82
C GLY A 208 7.71 -15.00 -15.08
N LYS A 209 6.94 -16.01 -15.52
CA LYS A 209 7.30 -16.91 -16.64
C LYS A 209 6.16 -17.12 -17.63
N VAL A 210 5.32 -16.10 -17.87
CA VAL A 210 4.22 -16.22 -18.83
C VAL A 210 4.75 -16.53 -20.23
N ASP A 211 4.22 -17.59 -20.84
CA ASP A 211 4.23 -17.81 -22.28
C ASP A 211 2.95 -17.18 -22.86
N ALA A 212 3.06 -15.91 -23.23
CA ALA A 212 1.92 -15.12 -23.66
C ALA A 212 1.26 -15.70 -24.92
N GLY A 213 2.06 -16.31 -25.83
CA GLY A 213 1.55 -16.93 -27.05
C GLY A 213 0.59 -18.08 -26.76
N SER A 214 1.01 -19.02 -25.93
CA SER A 214 0.18 -20.16 -25.51
C SER A 214 -1.05 -19.73 -24.71
N VAL A 215 -0.87 -18.78 -23.79
CA VAL A 215 -1.97 -18.25 -22.96
C VAL A 215 -3.03 -17.58 -23.82
N VAL A 216 -2.64 -16.65 -24.70
CA VAL A 216 -3.59 -15.96 -25.58
C VAL A 216 -4.29 -16.93 -26.53
N GLN A 217 -3.57 -17.90 -27.09
CA GLN A 217 -4.18 -18.92 -27.96
C GLN A 217 -5.27 -19.70 -27.23
N ALA A 218 -4.99 -20.21 -26.02
CA ALA A 218 -5.98 -20.95 -25.23
C ALA A 218 -7.21 -20.10 -24.87
N LEU A 219 -7.02 -18.81 -24.61
CA LEU A 219 -8.13 -17.90 -24.37
C LEU A 219 -8.98 -17.66 -25.63
N VAL A 220 -8.34 -17.46 -26.80
CA VAL A 220 -9.03 -17.34 -28.09
C VAL A 220 -9.86 -18.58 -28.40
N ASP A 221 -9.28 -19.76 -28.24
CA ASP A 221 -9.94 -21.05 -28.54
C ASP A 221 -11.18 -21.29 -27.64
N SER A 222 -11.17 -20.75 -26.42
CA SER A 222 -12.29 -20.87 -25.48
C SER A 222 -13.49 -19.98 -25.83
N LYS A 223 -13.34 -19.01 -26.75
CA LYS A 223 -14.37 -18.07 -27.20
C LYS A 223 -15.13 -17.43 -26.03
N PRO A 224 -14.47 -16.68 -25.17
CA PRO A 224 -15.12 -16.02 -24.05
C PRO A 224 -15.92 -14.80 -24.49
N ASP A 225 -16.94 -14.44 -23.72
CA ASP A 225 -17.69 -13.19 -23.87
C ASP A 225 -17.06 -12.04 -23.07
N ALA A 226 -16.25 -12.36 -22.06
CA ALA A 226 -15.53 -11.42 -21.20
C ALA A 226 -14.30 -12.08 -20.56
N LEU A 227 -13.37 -11.25 -20.14
CA LEU A 227 -12.12 -11.68 -19.52
C LEU A 227 -11.91 -11.02 -18.15
N PHE A 228 -11.50 -11.81 -17.15
CA PHE A 228 -10.95 -11.31 -15.90
C PHE A 228 -9.44 -11.53 -15.90
N ASN A 229 -8.67 -10.46 -15.66
CA ASN A 229 -7.22 -10.49 -15.62
C ASN A 229 -6.70 -10.09 -14.24
N ALA A 230 -5.75 -10.87 -13.72
CA ALA A 230 -4.98 -10.57 -12.53
C ALA A 230 -3.47 -10.70 -12.76
N LEU A 231 -3.00 -10.76 -14.01
CA LEU A 231 -1.56 -10.67 -14.29
C LEU A 231 -1.03 -9.30 -13.90
N PHE A 232 0.24 -9.24 -13.51
CA PHE A 232 0.90 -8.01 -13.13
C PHE A 232 2.38 -8.00 -13.57
N GLY A 233 3.05 -6.84 -13.42
CA GLY A 233 4.45 -6.68 -13.78
C GLY A 233 4.74 -7.00 -15.25
N ALA A 234 5.88 -7.64 -15.50
CA ALA A 234 6.32 -8.00 -16.84
C ALA A 234 5.40 -8.99 -17.55
N ASP A 235 4.73 -9.87 -16.80
CA ASP A 235 3.80 -10.87 -17.36
C ASP A 235 2.56 -10.20 -17.94
N LEU A 236 2.03 -9.16 -17.28
CA LEU A 236 0.93 -8.35 -17.80
C LEU A 236 1.32 -7.65 -19.11
N ALA A 237 2.50 -7.02 -19.17
CA ALA A 237 2.96 -6.34 -20.37
C ALA A 237 3.10 -7.29 -21.57
N LYS A 238 3.68 -8.49 -21.36
CA LYS A 238 3.76 -9.53 -22.40
C LYS A 238 2.40 -9.99 -22.88
N PHE A 239 1.47 -10.22 -21.94
CA PHE A 239 0.10 -10.62 -22.24
C PHE A 239 -0.64 -9.55 -23.07
N ILE A 240 -0.53 -8.28 -22.70
CA ILE A 240 -1.15 -7.18 -23.43
C ILE A 240 -0.59 -7.12 -24.86
N ARG A 241 0.73 -7.13 -25.04
CA ARG A 241 1.36 -7.05 -26.38
C ARG A 241 0.96 -8.22 -27.27
N GLU A 242 0.97 -9.43 -26.75
CA GLU A 242 0.58 -10.61 -27.52
C GLU A 242 -0.90 -10.60 -27.88
N GLY A 243 -1.78 -10.27 -26.93
CA GLY A 243 -3.21 -10.18 -27.19
C GLY A 243 -3.56 -9.07 -28.19
N THR A 244 -2.86 -7.92 -28.14
CA THR A 244 -3.00 -6.84 -29.12
C THR A 244 -2.53 -7.29 -30.51
N THR A 245 -1.37 -7.95 -30.60
CA THR A 245 -0.82 -8.47 -31.87
C THR A 245 -1.77 -9.44 -32.52
N ARG A 246 -2.49 -10.26 -31.76
CA ARG A 246 -3.50 -11.20 -32.26
C ARG A 246 -4.91 -10.62 -32.39
N SER A 247 -5.08 -9.33 -32.15
CA SER A 247 -6.39 -8.66 -32.13
C SER A 247 -7.40 -9.32 -31.18
N PHE A 248 -6.91 -9.91 -30.07
CA PHE A 248 -7.75 -10.60 -29.09
C PHE A 248 -8.60 -9.60 -28.28
N PHE A 249 -8.04 -8.44 -27.95
CA PHE A 249 -8.72 -7.38 -27.19
C PHE A 249 -9.54 -6.47 -28.11
N GLY A 250 -10.53 -7.03 -28.82
CA GLY A 250 -11.45 -6.24 -29.64
C GLY A 250 -12.55 -5.57 -28.80
N GLU A 251 -13.29 -4.64 -29.42
CA GLU A 251 -14.40 -3.92 -28.78
C GLU A 251 -15.48 -4.84 -28.20
N GLN A 252 -15.60 -6.06 -28.71
CA GLN A 252 -16.59 -7.05 -28.31
C GLN A 252 -16.19 -7.84 -27.04
N LEU A 253 -14.92 -7.80 -26.63
CA LEU A 253 -14.40 -8.51 -25.47
C LEU A 253 -14.10 -7.54 -24.32
N PRO A 254 -15.06 -7.29 -23.42
CA PRO A 254 -14.77 -6.52 -22.22
C PRO A 254 -13.77 -7.26 -21.33
N VAL A 255 -12.81 -6.50 -20.81
CA VAL A 255 -11.77 -7.00 -19.88
C VAL A 255 -11.89 -6.25 -18.56
N LEU A 256 -11.97 -7.01 -17.47
CA LEU A 256 -11.86 -6.49 -16.12
C LEU A 256 -10.49 -6.87 -15.57
N SER A 257 -9.74 -5.90 -15.08
CA SER A 257 -8.37 -6.13 -14.63
C SER A 257 -8.07 -5.42 -13.32
N ILE A 258 -7.72 -6.19 -12.29
CA ILE A 258 -7.30 -5.62 -11.02
C ILE A 258 -5.94 -4.96 -11.17
N ILE A 259 -5.71 -3.85 -10.45
CA ILE A 259 -4.45 -3.06 -10.35
C ILE A 259 -3.88 -2.46 -11.64
N THR A 260 -4.36 -2.84 -12.82
CA THR A 260 -3.78 -2.40 -14.11
C THR A 260 -3.87 -0.89 -14.34
N GLY A 261 -4.76 -0.19 -13.66
CA GLY A 261 -4.87 1.28 -13.71
C GLY A 261 -3.86 2.03 -12.82
N GLN A 262 -2.89 1.34 -12.23
CA GLN A 262 -1.82 1.99 -11.46
C GLN A 262 -0.74 2.53 -12.39
N PRO A 263 -0.11 3.69 -12.06
CA PRO A 263 0.96 4.29 -12.85
C PRO A 263 2.12 3.35 -13.16
N GLU A 264 2.45 2.46 -12.23
CA GLU A 264 3.49 1.45 -12.35
C GLU A 264 3.34 0.55 -13.60
N TYR A 265 2.10 0.37 -14.05
CA TYR A 265 1.79 -0.40 -15.27
C TYR A 265 1.58 0.50 -16.48
N LEU A 266 0.91 1.66 -16.29
CA LEU A 266 0.55 2.54 -17.39
C LEU A 266 1.75 3.25 -18.00
N GLU A 267 2.71 3.67 -17.17
CA GLU A 267 3.90 4.38 -17.65
C GLU A 267 4.79 3.53 -18.59
N PRO A 268 5.15 2.28 -18.29
CA PRO A 268 5.96 1.48 -19.19
C PRO A 268 5.19 1.01 -20.44
N LEU A 269 3.86 0.93 -20.39
CA LEU A 269 3.03 0.55 -21.54
C LEU A 269 2.77 1.72 -22.48
N LYS A 270 2.71 2.94 -21.98
CA LYS A 270 2.45 4.16 -22.78
C LYS A 270 1.20 4.01 -23.65
N ASP A 271 1.35 4.12 -24.98
CA ASP A 271 0.32 3.97 -25.99
C ASP A 271 -0.06 2.50 -26.30
N GLU A 272 0.68 1.53 -25.75
CA GLU A 272 0.34 0.11 -25.81
C GLU A 272 -0.80 -0.28 -24.82
N VAL A 273 -1.25 0.63 -23.97
CA VAL A 273 -2.36 0.39 -23.03
C VAL A 273 -3.63 0.07 -23.80
N PRO A 274 -4.27 -1.10 -23.56
CA PRO A 274 -5.48 -1.46 -24.26
C PRO A 274 -6.65 -0.58 -23.80
N PRO A 275 -7.30 0.15 -24.69
CA PRO A 275 -8.39 1.05 -24.32
C PRO A 275 -9.62 0.26 -23.84
N ASN A 276 -10.44 0.92 -23.04
CA ASN A 276 -11.73 0.42 -22.53
C ASN A 276 -11.67 -0.77 -21.56
N TRP A 277 -10.49 -1.25 -21.15
CA TRP A 277 -10.45 -2.18 -20.03
C TRP A 277 -11.00 -1.51 -18.79
N THR A 278 -11.86 -2.19 -18.04
CA THR A 278 -12.32 -1.71 -16.72
C THR A 278 -11.32 -2.19 -15.66
N VAL A 279 -10.78 -1.25 -14.91
CA VAL A 279 -9.64 -1.53 -14.02
C VAL A 279 -9.83 -0.92 -12.63
N THR A 280 -9.16 -1.50 -11.65
CA THR A 280 -8.80 -0.75 -10.43
C THR A 280 -7.46 -0.07 -10.65
N GLY A 281 -7.27 1.13 -10.07
CA GLY A 281 -6.02 1.87 -10.27
C GLY A 281 -5.90 3.11 -9.41
N TYR A 282 -4.94 3.97 -9.77
CA TYR A 282 -4.63 5.21 -9.06
C TYR A 282 -4.46 6.38 -10.05
N PRO A 283 -5.57 7.07 -10.41
CA PRO A 283 -5.54 8.21 -11.34
C PRO A 283 -5.07 9.49 -10.65
N TRP A 284 -3.87 9.46 -10.05
CA TRP A 284 -3.31 10.51 -9.18
C TRP A 284 -3.38 11.92 -9.78
N TYR A 285 -3.21 12.02 -11.11
CA TYR A 285 -3.18 13.28 -11.86
C TYR A 285 -4.54 14.00 -11.93
N SER A 286 -5.61 13.36 -11.50
CA SER A 286 -6.97 13.89 -11.61
C SER A 286 -7.83 13.72 -10.35
N ILE A 287 -7.26 13.17 -9.26
CA ILE A 287 -7.95 13.11 -7.97
C ILE A 287 -8.04 14.54 -7.40
N ASP A 288 -9.28 15.06 -7.30
CA ASP A 288 -9.55 16.44 -6.95
C ASP A 288 -10.03 16.58 -5.49
N THR A 289 -9.22 16.08 -4.54
CA THR A 289 -9.47 16.31 -3.11
C THR A 289 -8.37 17.19 -2.51
N PRO A 290 -8.67 18.07 -1.56
CA PRO A 290 -7.66 18.92 -0.94
C PRO A 290 -6.51 18.13 -0.31
N ALA A 291 -6.80 17.00 0.35
CA ALA A 291 -5.79 16.16 0.99
C ALA A 291 -4.83 15.53 -0.03
N HIS A 292 -5.38 15.00 -1.14
CA HIS A 292 -4.58 14.40 -2.20
C HIS A 292 -3.71 15.45 -2.91
N LYS A 293 -4.28 16.62 -3.24
CA LYS A 293 -3.51 17.73 -3.84
C LYS A 293 -2.35 18.17 -2.95
N ALA A 294 -2.60 18.35 -1.65
CA ALA A 294 -1.54 18.71 -0.71
C ALA A 294 -0.42 17.67 -0.64
N PHE A 295 -0.76 16.39 -0.73
CA PHE A 295 0.22 15.30 -0.81
C PHE A 295 1.03 15.36 -2.11
N VAL A 296 0.37 15.52 -3.26
CA VAL A 296 1.04 15.64 -4.58
C VAL A 296 1.98 16.86 -4.61
N ASP A 297 1.51 18.01 -4.13
CA ASP A 297 2.32 19.24 -4.08
C ASP A 297 3.57 19.05 -3.20
N ALA A 298 3.41 18.44 -2.03
CA ALA A 298 4.51 18.16 -1.12
C ALA A 298 5.52 17.14 -1.72
N TYR A 299 5.01 16.11 -2.40
CA TYR A 299 5.85 15.13 -3.08
C TYR A 299 6.66 15.78 -4.20
N HIS A 300 6.02 16.58 -5.05
CA HIS A 300 6.69 17.30 -6.14
C HIS A 300 7.66 18.35 -5.62
N ALA A 301 7.37 19.03 -4.52
CA ALA A 301 8.29 19.96 -3.89
C ALA A 301 9.61 19.28 -3.45
N LYS A 302 9.54 18.03 -3.03
CA LYS A 302 10.70 17.27 -2.56
C LYS A 302 11.43 16.51 -3.69
N TYR A 303 10.69 15.88 -4.60
CA TYR A 303 11.25 14.97 -5.61
C TYR A 303 11.17 15.50 -7.04
N GLY A 304 10.75 16.76 -7.23
CA GLY A 304 10.57 17.36 -8.56
C GLY A 304 9.31 16.86 -9.27
N SER A 305 9.27 17.03 -10.60
CA SER A 305 8.12 16.63 -11.42
C SER A 305 8.04 15.11 -11.69
N GLU A 306 8.57 14.30 -10.80
CA GLU A 306 8.48 12.85 -10.91
C GLU A 306 7.03 12.39 -10.77
N ASN A 307 6.60 11.48 -11.64
CA ASN A 307 5.25 10.94 -11.57
C ASN A 307 5.00 10.21 -10.26
N MET A 308 3.84 10.47 -9.69
CA MET A 308 3.37 9.76 -8.51
C MET A 308 3.15 8.29 -8.84
N ARG A 309 3.52 7.43 -7.91
CA ARG A 309 3.25 5.99 -7.95
C ARG A 309 2.21 5.62 -6.91
N PHE A 310 1.53 4.50 -7.10
CA PHE A 310 0.60 4.01 -6.07
C PHE A 310 1.36 3.68 -4.78
N GLY A 311 2.56 3.08 -4.91
CA GLY A 311 3.44 2.90 -3.76
C GLY A 311 3.70 4.17 -2.97
N SER A 312 3.75 5.36 -3.61
CA SER A 312 4.03 6.63 -2.91
C SER A 312 2.96 6.98 -1.87
N ILE A 313 1.68 6.82 -2.22
CA ILE A 313 0.58 7.12 -1.29
C ILE A 313 0.45 6.03 -0.20
N ILE A 314 0.74 4.77 -0.53
CA ILE A 314 0.76 3.67 0.44
C ILE A 314 1.86 3.88 1.47
N GLY A 315 3.10 4.17 1.05
CA GLY A 315 4.21 4.43 1.97
C GLY A 315 3.97 5.64 2.87
N TYR A 316 3.44 6.72 2.30
CA TYR A 316 3.05 7.90 3.06
C TYR A 316 1.99 7.57 4.12
N SER A 317 0.93 6.86 3.73
CA SER A 317 -0.17 6.49 4.62
C SER A 317 0.23 5.44 5.67
N ALA A 318 1.23 4.59 5.38
CA ALA A 318 1.79 3.66 6.34
C ALA A 318 2.43 4.40 7.53
N ILE A 319 3.23 5.42 7.27
CA ILE A 319 3.85 6.23 8.32
C ILE A 319 2.80 7.05 9.07
N GLN A 320 1.80 7.60 8.37
CA GLN A 320 0.68 8.29 9.03
C GLN A 320 -0.08 7.34 9.97
N SER A 321 -0.34 6.10 9.55
CA SER A 321 -1.02 5.08 10.35
C SER A 321 -0.21 4.72 11.60
N ILE A 322 1.10 4.48 11.44
CA ILE A 322 1.99 4.17 12.57
C ILE A 322 2.02 5.36 13.55
N ALA A 323 2.17 6.59 13.05
CA ALA A 323 2.17 7.79 13.88
C ALA A 323 0.84 7.98 14.64
N ALA A 324 -0.29 7.74 13.96
CA ALA A 324 -1.62 7.78 14.58
C ALA A 324 -1.78 6.72 15.67
N GLY A 325 -1.32 5.47 15.41
CA GLY A 325 -1.32 4.39 16.38
C GLY A 325 -0.48 4.71 17.62
N ILE A 326 0.74 5.23 17.44
CA ILE A 326 1.61 5.67 18.55
C ILE A 326 0.96 6.81 19.34
N LYS A 327 0.32 7.75 18.66
CA LYS A 327 -0.42 8.83 19.34
C LYS A 327 -1.60 8.28 20.14
N ALA A 328 -2.37 7.35 19.58
CA ALA A 328 -3.52 6.73 20.23
C ALA A 328 -3.11 5.85 21.42
N SER A 329 -1.94 5.22 21.41
CA SER A 329 -1.37 4.45 22.52
C SER A 329 -0.83 5.34 23.67
N GLY A 330 -0.92 6.68 23.53
CA GLY A 330 -0.31 7.62 24.48
C GLY A 330 1.21 7.70 24.38
N GLY A 331 1.78 7.39 23.21
CA GLY A 331 3.22 7.43 22.92
C GLY A 331 3.97 6.14 23.24
N LYS A 332 3.24 5.06 23.54
CA LYS A 332 3.82 3.74 23.74
C LYS A 332 4.03 3.04 22.40
N THR A 333 5.13 2.31 22.27
CA THR A 333 5.51 1.58 21.05
C THR A 333 5.63 0.07 21.26
N ASP A 334 5.39 -0.40 22.49
CA ASP A 334 5.34 -1.83 22.74
C ASP A 334 4.19 -2.49 21.97
N SER A 335 4.37 -3.76 21.59
CA SER A 335 3.47 -4.47 20.69
C SER A 335 2.04 -4.55 21.18
N GLU A 336 1.80 -4.77 22.47
CA GLU A 336 0.45 -4.86 23.03
C GLU A 336 -0.26 -3.50 22.95
N SER A 337 0.43 -2.42 23.33
CA SER A 337 -0.11 -1.05 23.23
C SER A 337 -0.42 -0.67 21.78
N MET A 338 0.43 -1.07 20.82
CA MET A 338 0.19 -0.81 19.40
C MET A 338 -0.99 -1.62 18.85
N VAL A 339 -1.10 -2.90 19.21
CA VAL A 339 -2.24 -3.74 18.82
C VAL A 339 -3.56 -3.15 19.32
N ASP A 340 -3.62 -2.76 20.59
CA ASP A 340 -4.82 -2.17 21.17
C ASP A 340 -5.16 -0.82 20.52
N ALA A 341 -4.14 0.00 20.22
CA ALA A 341 -4.31 1.29 19.56
C ALA A 341 -4.80 1.16 18.11
N PHE A 342 -4.35 0.13 17.37
CA PHE A 342 -4.78 -0.10 15.99
C PHE A 342 -6.18 -0.71 15.88
N SER A 343 -6.71 -1.31 16.95
CA SER A 343 -8.04 -1.92 16.96
C SER A 343 -9.16 -0.87 16.81
N GLY A 344 -9.63 -0.66 15.59
CA GLY A 344 -10.61 0.38 15.25
C GLY A 344 -9.99 1.77 15.06
N LEU A 345 -8.68 1.85 14.83
CA LEU A 345 -7.98 3.10 14.57
C LEU A 345 -8.49 3.73 13.27
N LYS A 346 -8.85 5.00 13.35
CA LYS A 346 -9.19 5.83 12.19
C LYS A 346 -8.01 6.73 11.84
N VAL A 347 -7.69 6.78 10.56
CA VAL A 347 -6.58 7.57 10.03
C VAL A 347 -7.05 8.37 8.84
N ASP A 348 -6.75 9.67 8.82
CA ASP A 348 -6.92 10.49 7.65
C ASP A 348 -5.70 10.32 6.74
N THR A 349 -5.93 9.91 5.49
CA THR A 349 -4.88 9.73 4.48
C THR A 349 -5.14 10.66 3.29
N PRO A 350 -4.15 10.87 2.41
CA PRO A 350 -4.37 11.62 1.18
C PRO A 350 -5.48 11.06 0.28
N ASP A 351 -5.74 9.74 0.37
CA ASP A 351 -6.81 9.07 -0.39
C ASP A 351 -8.17 9.08 0.33
N GLY A 352 -8.23 9.68 1.50
CA GLY A 352 -9.41 9.78 2.35
C GLY A 352 -9.25 9.05 3.68
N PRO A 353 -10.29 9.10 4.53
CA PRO A 353 -10.26 8.44 5.83
C PRO A 353 -10.36 6.92 5.69
N LEU A 354 -9.61 6.20 6.49
CA LEU A 354 -9.70 4.75 6.64
C LEU A 354 -9.85 4.35 8.12
N GLU A 355 -10.30 3.13 8.33
CA GLU A 355 -10.37 2.50 9.65
C GLU A 355 -9.76 1.10 9.60
N TYR A 356 -8.92 0.77 10.56
CA TYR A 356 -8.47 -0.62 10.78
C TYR A 356 -9.55 -1.38 11.52
N ARG A 357 -10.24 -2.31 10.84
CA ARG A 357 -11.36 -3.04 11.41
C ARG A 357 -10.90 -3.90 12.60
N LYS A 358 -11.73 -3.92 13.64
CA LYS A 358 -11.45 -4.73 14.85
C LYS A 358 -11.51 -6.23 14.58
N ILE A 359 -12.39 -6.64 13.68
CA ILE A 359 -12.70 -8.04 13.46
C ILE A 359 -11.59 -8.80 12.73
N ASP A 360 -10.89 -8.13 11.80
CA ASP A 360 -9.88 -8.79 10.96
C ASP A 360 -8.60 -7.97 10.75
N HIS A 361 -8.49 -6.80 11.35
CA HIS A 361 -7.31 -5.92 11.25
C HIS A 361 -7.02 -5.39 9.83
N GLN A 362 -7.99 -5.51 8.91
CA GLN A 362 -7.90 -4.93 7.59
C GLN A 362 -8.29 -3.45 7.62
N ALA A 363 -7.49 -2.60 7.00
CA ALA A 363 -7.87 -1.21 6.77
C ALA A 363 -8.95 -1.11 5.68
N THR A 364 -9.87 -0.16 5.84
CA THR A 364 -10.92 0.13 4.86
C THR A 364 -10.39 1.03 3.73
N TRP A 365 -9.26 0.61 3.10
CA TRP A 365 -8.67 1.33 1.98
C TRP A 365 -9.62 1.37 0.80
N GLY A 366 -9.91 2.57 0.26
CA GLY A 366 -10.80 2.74 -0.88
C GLY A 366 -10.11 2.47 -2.22
N LEU A 367 -10.89 2.28 -3.27
CA LEU A 367 -10.38 1.96 -4.61
C LEU A 367 -11.01 2.83 -5.68
N TYR A 368 -10.23 3.23 -6.67
CA TYR A 368 -10.75 3.83 -7.89
C TYR A 368 -11.01 2.74 -8.93
N VAL A 369 -12.19 2.77 -9.52
CA VAL A 369 -12.59 1.91 -10.64
C VAL A 369 -12.87 2.79 -11.84
N GLY A 370 -12.28 2.49 -12.99
CA GLY A 370 -12.44 3.28 -14.20
C GLY A 370 -12.01 2.52 -15.44
N LYS A 371 -11.82 3.23 -16.54
CA LYS A 371 -11.42 2.66 -17.82
C LYS A 371 -10.02 3.09 -18.23
N LEU A 372 -9.33 2.22 -18.93
CA LEU A 372 -8.06 2.57 -19.57
C LEU A 372 -8.30 3.35 -20.87
N ALA A 373 -7.45 4.32 -21.10
CA ALA A 373 -7.40 5.08 -22.35
C ALA A 373 -5.96 5.49 -22.68
N VAL A 374 -5.72 5.92 -23.89
CA VAL A 374 -4.47 6.55 -24.30
C VAL A 374 -4.72 8.04 -24.50
N LYS A 375 -3.97 8.89 -23.85
CA LYS A 375 -4.01 10.34 -23.99
C LYS A 375 -2.60 10.88 -24.15
N ASP A 376 -2.38 11.64 -25.21
CA ASP A 376 -1.08 12.25 -25.52
C ASP A 376 0.09 11.23 -25.53
N GLY A 377 -0.14 10.02 -26.08
CA GLY A 377 0.83 8.93 -26.13
C GLY A 377 1.13 8.24 -24.81
N SER A 378 0.32 8.49 -23.78
CA SER A 378 0.46 7.90 -22.45
C SER A 378 -0.80 7.14 -22.05
N GLY A 379 -0.61 6.01 -21.38
CA GLY A 379 -1.71 5.28 -20.77
C GLY A 379 -2.27 6.05 -19.58
N VAL A 380 -3.59 6.18 -19.52
CA VAL A 380 -4.30 6.88 -18.45
C VAL A 380 -5.56 6.11 -18.03
N MET A 381 -6.02 6.39 -16.82
CA MET A 381 -7.31 5.93 -16.31
C MET A 381 -8.32 7.08 -16.41
N VAL A 382 -9.45 6.82 -17.03
CA VAL A 382 -10.54 7.79 -17.25
C VAL A 382 -11.88 7.25 -16.76
N ASP A 383 -12.90 8.07 -16.73
CA ASP A 383 -14.29 7.70 -16.35
C ASP A 383 -14.31 6.91 -15.01
N TYR A 384 -13.48 7.32 -14.08
CA TYR A 384 -13.33 6.61 -12.83
C TYR A 384 -14.26 7.15 -11.74
N HIS A 385 -14.56 6.28 -10.79
CA HIS A 385 -15.25 6.63 -9.56
C HIS A 385 -14.57 5.94 -8.37
N PHE A 386 -14.70 6.57 -7.20
CA PHE A 386 -14.17 6.05 -5.95
C PHE A 386 -15.18 5.09 -5.30
N LYS A 387 -14.70 3.92 -4.88
CA LYS A 387 -15.43 2.95 -4.05
C LYS A 387 -14.87 2.95 -2.64
N PRO A 388 -15.67 3.35 -1.61
CA PRO A 388 -15.21 3.31 -0.23
C PRO A 388 -14.86 1.88 0.19
N GLY A 389 -13.69 1.68 0.80
CA GLY A 389 -13.20 0.34 1.15
C GLY A 389 -14.10 -0.44 2.10
N ALA A 390 -14.81 0.26 3.00
CA ALA A 390 -15.79 -0.38 3.88
C ALA A 390 -16.92 -1.12 3.12
N THR A 391 -17.23 -0.70 1.88
CA THR A 391 -18.25 -1.36 1.03
C THR A 391 -17.71 -2.55 0.24
N LEU A 392 -16.40 -2.74 0.25
CA LEU A 392 -15.68 -3.78 -0.50
C LEU A 392 -15.29 -4.99 0.37
N LEU A 393 -15.53 -4.90 1.65
CA LEU A 393 -15.14 -5.91 2.63
C LEU A 393 -16.28 -6.89 2.90
N PRO A 394 -15.97 -8.14 3.25
CA PRO A 394 -16.99 -9.10 3.65
C PRO A 394 -17.66 -8.68 4.96
N SER A 395 -18.88 -9.16 5.16
CA SER A 395 -19.61 -8.98 6.42
C SER A 395 -18.86 -9.62 7.60
N ASP A 396 -19.14 -9.15 8.80
CA ASP A 396 -18.54 -9.71 10.02
C ASP A 396 -18.82 -11.23 10.17
N ASP A 397 -20.00 -11.70 9.74
CA ASP A 397 -20.36 -13.12 9.78
C ASP A 397 -19.55 -13.96 8.79
N GLU A 398 -19.21 -13.39 7.63
CA GLU A 398 -18.29 -14.03 6.66
C GLU A 398 -16.86 -14.04 7.21
N VAL A 399 -16.40 -12.94 7.79
CA VAL A 399 -15.06 -12.86 8.38
C VAL A 399 -14.88 -13.88 9.50
N ARG A 400 -15.87 -14.08 10.37
CA ARG A 400 -15.80 -15.11 11.43
C ARG A 400 -15.61 -16.52 10.89
N LYS A 401 -16.06 -16.80 9.67
CA LYS A 401 -15.84 -18.10 9.01
C LYS A 401 -14.45 -18.19 8.36
N LEU A 402 -13.89 -17.06 7.93
CA LEU A 402 -12.61 -16.97 7.23
C LEU A 402 -11.42 -16.83 8.19
N ARG A 403 -11.62 -16.18 9.34
CA ARG A 403 -10.60 -15.93 10.36
C ARG A 403 -10.81 -16.84 11.56
N PRO A 404 -9.86 -17.68 11.93
CA PRO A 404 -9.97 -18.52 13.11
C PRO A 404 -10.05 -17.65 14.37
N GLU A 405 -10.83 -18.08 15.36
CA GLU A 405 -10.82 -17.49 16.70
C GLU A 405 -9.42 -17.61 17.31
N GLN A 406 -8.98 -16.53 17.94
CA GLN A 406 -7.65 -16.43 18.59
C GLN A 406 -7.80 -16.45 20.10
#